data_014ccf03496d5e9c99463e2218dac221
#
_entry.id   014ccf03496d5e9c99463e2218dac221
#
_cell.length_a   1.000
_cell.length_b   1.000
_cell.length_c   1.000
_cell.angle_alpha   90.00
_cell.angle_beta   90.00
_cell.angle_gamma   90.00
#
_symmetry.space_group_name_H-M   'P 1'
#
loop_
_entity.id
_entity.type
_entity.pdbx_description
1 polymer ?
#
loop_
_entity_poly.entity_id
_entity_poly.type
_entity_poly.pdbx_seq_one_letter_code
_entity_poly.pdbx_strand_id
1 'polypeptide(L)'
;MTMYDFDPESSTDWYETVDLVKFIAADNELAELPENAFPDIDPQDIDLDVDEKGSQFGGLEVLDIHGNLLRSLPMGLRRLHRLHSLNLSNNQLSVDDLNVVWEMESLRDLKLAKNQLQGPFPSDISRLRNLEVLDLHENSLTDLPEGLEELSALRALDVGDNQLASLPFEALSKLPLRDIRASKNKLAGALIPASVQKFETLQSLDIVSNALEKLSENDNIDFPNLQTLYMSVNRIKVLPNISTWQALLTLSVEDNSLTEVPPGFIELKNIRNVDFTGNDISRLDERIGLMENLVTLRIANNPVRERKFLNMTTDDIKRDLRNRCEPEIPQQDTDDEEGSVATQFTLAPESPAQTTANAWQVKPGGVLDRSYTDAEDLGVENIEAIASSQDVRCLYLQHNELRYFPVPALSMLSHSLVDLDISHNPLDSSALFSSPISFPSLQNLTLNSTGLTTVEPLLENLSAWHLTFLDISSNRLTGSLPFVRQTYPNLKTLLAGDNQYDSLEFEAVQGLQVLDVGNNNINTLPPKIGLLRAEGSSKNWGGGSALRRFEVAGNTFRVPRWQTVAKGTDAVLEWLKDRMPPDELHELESDGEEDFPE
;
A
#
# COMPACT_ATOMS: atom_id res chain seq x y z
N MET A 1 -34.88 26.75 31.13
CA MET A 1 -34.95 25.74 32.19
C MET A 1 -36.42 25.35 32.33
N THR A 2 -36.88 24.42 31.52
CA THR A 2 -38.23 23.88 31.56
C THR A 2 -38.11 22.38 31.87
N MET A 3 -38.49 22.06 33.11
CA MET A 3 -38.66 20.66 33.55
C MET A 3 -39.75 20.02 32.68
N TYR A 4 -39.40 18.95 32.00
CA TYR A 4 -40.40 18.01 31.47
C TYR A 4 -40.89 17.16 32.64
N ASP A 5 -42.19 17.29 32.96
CA ASP A 5 -42.89 16.39 33.88
C ASP A 5 -42.86 14.96 33.30
N PHE A 6 -42.23 14.08 34.02
CA PHE A 6 -42.24 12.63 33.74
C PHE A 6 -43.58 12.09 34.26
N ASP A 7 -44.47 11.70 33.34
CA ASP A 7 -45.72 10.98 33.68
C ASP A 7 -45.41 9.51 33.87
N PRO A 8 -45.53 8.95 35.09
CA PRO A 8 -45.17 7.55 35.35
C PRO A 8 -46.19 6.51 34.82
N GLU A 9 -47.30 6.94 34.25
CA GLU A 9 -48.35 6.05 33.73
C GLU A 9 -48.26 5.81 32.20
N SER A 10 -47.34 6.46 31.47
CA SER A 10 -47.15 6.25 30.03
C SER A 10 -46.05 5.22 29.72
N SER A 11 -45.69 4.35 30.66
CA SER A 11 -44.53 3.46 30.58
C SER A 11 -44.73 2.20 29.71
N THR A 12 -45.78 2.09 28.93
CA THR A 12 -46.03 0.88 28.12
C THR A 12 -45.57 0.96 26.67
N ASP A 13 -45.31 2.16 26.12
CA ASP A 13 -45.06 2.30 24.68
C ASP A 13 -43.61 2.18 24.25
N TRP A 14 -42.66 2.31 25.14
CA TRP A 14 -41.25 2.27 24.70
C TRP A 14 -40.63 0.85 24.71
N TYR A 15 -41.34 -0.14 25.15
CA TYR A 15 -40.98 -1.56 25.05
C TYR A 15 -41.31 -2.18 23.67
N GLU A 16 -42.13 -1.50 22.86
CA GLU A 16 -42.59 -2.08 21.58
C GLU A 16 -41.79 -1.61 20.35
N THR A 17 -40.83 -0.68 20.46
CA THR A 17 -40.32 0.02 19.26
C THR A 17 -38.81 0.15 19.08
N VAL A 18 -37.95 -0.50 19.88
CA VAL A 18 -36.51 -0.43 19.60
C VAL A 18 -35.93 -1.85 19.54
N ASP A 19 -36.04 -2.46 18.38
CA ASP A 19 -35.15 -3.55 17.99
C ASP A 19 -33.72 -2.97 17.94
N LEU A 20 -32.98 -3.11 19.03
CA LEU A 20 -31.58 -2.72 19.06
C LEU A 20 -30.82 -3.64 18.10
N VAL A 21 -30.42 -3.08 16.97
CA VAL A 21 -29.72 -3.81 15.90
C VAL A 21 -28.23 -3.88 16.17
N LYS A 22 -27.66 -2.85 16.80
CA LYS A 22 -26.24 -2.74 17.04
C LYS A 22 -25.95 -2.29 18.47
N PHE A 23 -25.15 -3.06 19.18
CA PHE A 23 -24.66 -2.73 20.52
C PHE A 23 -23.13 -2.64 20.54
N ILE A 24 -22.60 -1.48 20.88
CA ILE A 24 -21.16 -1.22 20.99
C ILE A 24 -20.88 -0.73 22.41
N ALA A 25 -20.10 -1.52 23.14
CA ALA A 25 -19.58 -1.19 24.47
C ALA A 25 -18.06 -1.44 24.53
N ALA A 26 -17.37 -1.05 23.47
CA ALA A 26 -15.93 -1.23 23.33
C ALA A 26 -15.12 -0.31 24.25
N ASP A 27 -13.90 -0.74 24.60
CA ASP A 27 -12.93 0.03 25.40
C ASP A 27 -13.49 0.52 26.75
N ASN A 28 -14.12 -0.40 27.47
CA ASN A 28 -14.63 -0.20 28.83
C ASN A 28 -13.92 -1.15 29.83
N GLU A 29 -14.37 -1.16 31.06
CA GLU A 29 -13.86 -2.05 32.12
C GLU A 29 -14.86 -3.16 32.47
N LEU A 30 -15.62 -3.64 31.48
CA LEU A 30 -16.62 -4.70 31.69
C LEU A 30 -15.89 -6.01 31.99
N ALA A 31 -16.08 -6.53 33.21
CA ALA A 31 -15.52 -7.80 33.64
C ALA A 31 -16.43 -9.00 33.32
N GLU A 32 -17.73 -8.78 33.17
CA GLU A 32 -18.75 -9.78 32.85
C GLU A 32 -19.91 -9.15 32.09
N LEU A 33 -20.63 -9.95 31.34
CA LEU A 33 -21.93 -9.61 30.76
C LEU A 33 -23.02 -10.19 31.68
N PRO A 34 -23.99 -9.38 32.14
CA PRO A 34 -25.01 -9.86 33.06
C PRO A 34 -25.89 -10.92 32.41
N GLU A 35 -26.09 -12.08 33.08
CA GLU A 35 -26.95 -13.15 32.58
C GLU A 35 -28.41 -12.72 32.35
N ASN A 36 -28.90 -11.78 33.16
CA ASN A 36 -30.23 -11.22 33.02
C ASN A 36 -30.43 -10.34 31.77
N ALA A 37 -29.31 -9.80 31.21
CA ALA A 37 -29.37 -9.10 29.94
C ALA A 37 -29.41 -10.06 28.74
N PHE A 38 -28.87 -11.26 28.92
CA PHE A 38 -28.85 -12.33 27.90
C PHE A 38 -29.44 -13.63 28.49
N PRO A 39 -30.76 -13.67 28.72
CA PRO A 39 -31.40 -14.85 29.29
C PRO A 39 -31.33 -16.03 28.32
N ASP A 40 -31.00 -17.22 28.84
CA ASP A 40 -31.00 -18.46 28.05
C ASP A 40 -32.39 -19.11 28.04
N ILE A 41 -33.38 -18.40 27.53
CA ILE A 41 -34.76 -18.84 27.42
C ILE A 41 -35.07 -19.12 25.95
N ASP A 42 -35.69 -20.29 25.67
CA ASP A 42 -36.15 -20.59 24.32
C ASP A 42 -37.34 -19.69 23.97
N PRO A 43 -37.35 -18.99 22.82
CA PRO A 43 -38.49 -18.19 22.41
C PRO A 43 -39.82 -18.94 22.34
N GLN A 44 -39.80 -20.29 22.24
CA GLN A 44 -41.00 -21.13 22.24
C GLN A 44 -41.55 -21.41 23.65
N ASP A 45 -40.71 -21.23 24.67
CA ASP A 45 -41.07 -21.45 26.08
C ASP A 45 -41.50 -20.15 26.79
N ILE A 46 -41.56 -19.03 26.08
CA ILE A 46 -42.02 -17.76 26.64
C ILE A 46 -43.55 -17.84 26.81
N ASP A 47 -43.98 -18.04 28.04
CA ASP A 47 -45.39 -17.96 28.40
C ASP A 47 -45.82 -16.47 28.38
N LEU A 48 -46.63 -16.09 27.41
CA LEU A 48 -47.11 -14.73 27.21
C LEU A 48 -47.94 -14.18 28.37
N ASP A 49 -48.36 -15.05 29.31
CA ASP A 49 -49.15 -14.68 30.46
C ASP A 49 -48.33 -14.35 31.73
N VAL A 50 -47.03 -14.57 31.71
CA VAL A 50 -46.12 -14.24 32.80
C VAL A 50 -45.16 -13.16 32.30
N ASP A 51 -44.95 -12.11 33.08
CA ASP A 51 -44.03 -10.98 32.85
C ASP A 51 -42.54 -11.40 32.65
N GLU A 52 -42.25 -12.56 32.07
CA GLU A 52 -40.94 -13.00 31.67
C GLU A 52 -40.57 -12.29 30.33
N LYS A 53 -39.89 -11.15 30.48
CA LYS A 53 -39.37 -10.35 29.37
C LYS A 53 -38.41 -11.22 28.56
N GLY A 54 -38.75 -11.55 27.34
CA GLY A 54 -37.82 -12.08 26.35
C GLY A 54 -36.56 -11.22 26.23
N SER A 55 -35.51 -11.75 25.61
CA SER A 55 -34.24 -11.01 25.47
C SER A 55 -34.50 -9.66 24.82
N GLN A 56 -34.14 -8.59 25.53
CA GLN A 56 -34.17 -7.20 24.99
C GLN A 56 -33.28 -7.01 23.77
N PHE A 57 -32.40 -7.99 23.50
CA PHE A 57 -31.42 -7.97 22.42
C PHE A 57 -31.76 -8.97 21.29
N GLY A 58 -32.98 -9.50 21.21
CA GLY A 58 -33.36 -10.48 20.19
C GLY A 58 -33.22 -10.01 18.74
N GLY A 59 -33.27 -8.69 18.50
CA GLY A 59 -33.05 -8.05 17.21
C GLY A 59 -31.58 -7.76 16.87
N LEU A 60 -30.64 -8.05 17.79
CA LEU A 60 -29.24 -7.66 17.66
C LEU A 60 -28.54 -8.38 16.49
N GLU A 61 -27.95 -7.61 15.62
CA GLU A 61 -27.18 -8.06 14.45
C GLU A 61 -25.68 -7.89 14.65
N VAL A 62 -25.26 -6.86 15.40
CA VAL A 62 -23.86 -6.54 15.68
C VAL A 62 -23.64 -6.34 17.17
N LEU A 63 -22.72 -7.11 17.75
CA LEU A 63 -22.26 -6.97 19.14
C LEU A 63 -20.75 -6.71 19.13
N ASP A 64 -20.37 -5.51 19.57
CA ASP A 64 -18.97 -5.12 19.70
C ASP A 64 -18.65 -4.74 21.15
N ILE A 65 -17.91 -5.60 21.82
CA ILE A 65 -17.47 -5.46 23.22
C ILE A 65 -15.96 -5.68 23.35
N HIS A 66 -15.20 -5.30 22.31
CA HIS A 66 -13.74 -5.37 22.37
C HIS A 66 -13.16 -4.40 23.40
N GLY A 67 -11.93 -4.65 23.83
CA GLY A 67 -11.24 -3.75 24.74
C GLY A 67 -11.84 -3.74 26.16
N ASN A 68 -12.28 -4.89 26.66
CA ASN A 68 -12.86 -5.05 27.99
C ASN A 68 -12.06 -6.07 28.83
N LEU A 69 -12.59 -6.51 29.96
CA LEU A 69 -11.95 -7.43 30.89
C LEU A 69 -12.73 -8.76 31.01
N LEU A 70 -13.46 -9.14 29.97
CA LEU A 70 -14.33 -10.33 29.98
C LEU A 70 -13.51 -11.60 30.10
N ARG A 71 -13.94 -12.47 31.02
CA ARG A 71 -13.36 -13.81 31.27
C ARG A 71 -14.32 -14.95 30.96
N SER A 72 -15.58 -14.66 30.75
CA SER A 72 -16.61 -15.62 30.39
C SER A 72 -17.72 -14.96 29.60
N LEU A 73 -18.51 -15.75 28.92
CA LEU A 73 -19.65 -15.33 28.10
C LEU A 73 -20.93 -15.98 28.64
N PRO A 74 -22.05 -15.24 28.77
CA PRO A 74 -23.32 -15.80 29.21
C PRO A 74 -23.90 -16.76 28.15
N MET A 75 -24.49 -17.87 28.59
CA MET A 75 -25.04 -18.89 27.69
C MET A 75 -26.18 -18.35 26.82
N GLY A 76 -26.88 -17.31 27.26
CA GLY A 76 -27.96 -16.69 26.50
C GLY A 76 -27.52 -16.00 25.20
N LEU A 77 -26.22 -15.77 24.95
CA LEU A 77 -25.75 -15.26 23.66
C LEU A 77 -26.13 -16.16 22.50
N ARG A 78 -26.23 -17.48 22.70
CA ARG A 78 -26.68 -18.46 21.69
C ARG A 78 -28.11 -18.20 21.17
N ARG A 79 -28.92 -17.44 21.92
CA ARG A 79 -30.29 -17.07 21.55
C ARG A 79 -30.37 -15.86 20.60
N LEU A 80 -29.25 -15.22 20.32
CA LEU A 80 -29.18 -14.09 19.40
C LEU A 80 -29.13 -14.57 17.93
N HIS A 81 -30.20 -15.11 17.43
CA HIS A 81 -30.25 -15.75 16.10
C HIS A 81 -30.02 -14.80 14.92
N ARG A 82 -30.11 -13.47 15.13
CA ARG A 82 -29.83 -12.45 14.10
C ARG A 82 -28.39 -11.95 14.15
N LEU A 83 -27.63 -12.29 15.20
CA LEU A 83 -26.28 -11.81 15.36
C LEU A 83 -25.38 -12.41 14.28
N HIS A 84 -24.85 -11.55 13.43
CA HIS A 84 -23.92 -11.96 12.37
C HIS A 84 -22.50 -11.39 12.56
N SER A 85 -22.29 -10.38 13.42
CA SER A 85 -20.96 -9.84 13.75
C SER A 85 -20.77 -9.77 15.26
N LEU A 86 -19.72 -10.45 15.74
CA LEU A 86 -19.33 -10.52 17.14
C LEU A 86 -17.85 -10.15 17.29
N ASN A 87 -17.58 -9.03 17.95
CA ASN A 87 -16.23 -8.59 18.25
C ASN A 87 -15.94 -8.69 19.76
N LEU A 88 -15.11 -9.66 20.12
CA LEU A 88 -14.65 -9.96 21.47
C LEU A 88 -13.13 -9.68 21.63
N SER A 89 -12.51 -8.99 20.68
CA SER A 89 -11.08 -8.73 20.67
C SER A 89 -10.63 -7.97 21.91
N ASN A 90 -9.37 -8.16 22.32
CA ASN A 90 -8.78 -7.47 23.46
C ASN A 90 -9.59 -7.64 24.75
N ASN A 91 -9.80 -8.91 25.15
CA ASN A 91 -10.44 -9.35 26.38
C ASN A 91 -9.54 -10.38 27.08
N GLN A 92 -10.07 -11.13 28.05
CA GLN A 92 -9.32 -12.13 28.84
C GLN A 92 -9.94 -13.54 28.67
N LEU A 93 -10.53 -13.81 27.50
CA LEU A 93 -11.20 -15.09 27.20
C LEU A 93 -10.18 -16.19 26.94
N SER A 94 -10.45 -17.38 27.49
CA SER A 94 -9.77 -18.64 27.16
C SER A 94 -10.56 -19.43 26.14
N VAL A 95 -9.98 -20.54 25.66
CA VAL A 95 -10.66 -21.45 24.72
C VAL A 95 -11.95 -22.04 25.31
N ASP A 96 -11.93 -22.36 26.60
CA ASP A 96 -13.09 -22.96 27.30
C ASP A 96 -14.29 -22.01 27.42
N ASP A 97 -14.04 -20.70 27.39
CA ASP A 97 -15.07 -19.67 27.51
C ASP A 97 -15.86 -19.46 26.20
N LEU A 98 -15.38 -20.03 25.09
CA LEU A 98 -16.00 -19.87 23.77
C LEU A 98 -17.12 -20.88 23.45
N ASN A 99 -17.46 -21.78 24.37
CA ASN A 99 -18.44 -22.85 24.11
C ASN A 99 -19.78 -22.33 23.58
N VAL A 100 -20.26 -21.20 24.10
CA VAL A 100 -21.51 -20.58 23.64
C VAL A 100 -21.42 -20.07 22.20
N VAL A 101 -20.24 -19.63 21.76
CA VAL A 101 -20.03 -19.06 20.42
C VAL A 101 -20.26 -20.11 19.34
N TRP A 102 -19.92 -21.38 19.63
CA TRP A 102 -20.08 -22.48 18.66
C TRP A 102 -21.54 -22.85 18.37
N GLU A 103 -22.48 -22.35 19.18
CA GLU A 103 -23.92 -22.52 18.96
C GLU A 103 -24.55 -21.37 18.16
N MET A 104 -23.75 -20.31 17.81
CA MET A 104 -24.23 -19.12 17.12
C MET A 104 -24.06 -19.25 15.60
N GLU A 105 -24.82 -20.14 14.97
CA GLU A 105 -24.69 -20.49 13.54
C GLU A 105 -24.93 -19.32 12.57
N SER A 106 -25.53 -18.22 13.03
CA SER A 106 -25.77 -17.01 12.23
C SER A 106 -24.52 -16.15 12.01
N LEU A 107 -23.43 -16.40 12.75
CA LEU A 107 -22.21 -15.58 12.70
C LEU A 107 -21.55 -15.63 11.31
N ARG A 108 -21.16 -14.42 10.85
CA ARG A 108 -20.37 -14.19 9.64
C ARG A 108 -19.02 -13.56 9.95
N ASP A 109 -18.96 -12.70 10.97
CA ASP A 109 -17.74 -12.00 11.39
C ASP A 109 -17.50 -12.28 12.87
N LEU A 110 -16.41 -13.01 13.17
CA LEU A 110 -15.99 -13.36 14.53
C LEU A 110 -14.56 -12.86 14.77
N LYS A 111 -14.42 -11.94 15.72
CA LYS A 111 -13.13 -11.38 16.13
C LYS A 111 -12.83 -11.75 17.58
N LEU A 112 -11.71 -12.46 17.75
CA LEU A 112 -11.21 -12.98 19.02
C LEU A 112 -9.73 -12.59 19.26
N ALA A 113 -9.25 -11.59 18.51
CA ALA A 113 -7.88 -11.13 18.61
C ALA A 113 -7.52 -10.64 20.02
N LYS A 114 -6.26 -10.78 20.41
CA LYS A 114 -5.76 -10.25 21.71
C LYS A 114 -6.54 -10.78 22.91
N ASN A 115 -6.67 -12.10 22.98
CA ASN A 115 -7.27 -12.81 24.11
C ASN A 115 -6.23 -13.76 24.75
N GLN A 116 -6.69 -14.65 25.62
CA GLN A 116 -5.85 -15.66 26.29
C GLN A 116 -6.07 -17.05 25.68
N LEU A 117 -6.38 -17.12 24.37
CA LEU A 117 -6.59 -18.39 23.67
C LEU A 117 -5.24 -19.12 23.53
N GLN A 118 -5.14 -20.33 24.08
CA GLN A 118 -3.89 -21.09 24.08
C GLN A 118 -4.11 -22.56 23.75
N GLY A 119 -3.06 -23.21 23.24
CA GLY A 119 -3.14 -24.60 22.80
C GLY A 119 -3.83 -24.76 21.45
N PRO A 120 -4.35 -25.95 21.12
CA PRO A 120 -5.08 -26.18 19.88
C PRO A 120 -6.44 -25.46 19.88
N PHE A 121 -6.79 -24.84 18.74
CA PHE A 121 -8.08 -24.18 18.58
C PHE A 121 -9.20 -25.23 18.41
N PRO A 122 -10.41 -25.05 19.00
CA PRO A 122 -11.43 -26.06 19.03
C PRO A 122 -12.00 -26.44 17.65
N SER A 123 -12.26 -27.74 17.43
CA SER A 123 -12.92 -28.22 16.22
C SER A 123 -14.40 -27.81 16.12
N ASP A 124 -15.00 -27.40 17.22
CA ASP A 124 -16.39 -26.91 17.27
C ASP A 124 -16.63 -25.68 16.39
N ILE A 125 -15.59 -24.93 16.02
CA ILE A 125 -15.65 -23.84 15.05
C ILE A 125 -16.31 -24.29 13.72
N SER A 126 -16.17 -25.55 13.33
CA SER A 126 -16.76 -26.14 12.13
C SER A 126 -18.29 -26.04 12.06
N ARG A 127 -18.97 -25.78 13.18
CA ARG A 127 -20.42 -25.52 13.24
C ARG A 127 -20.80 -24.18 12.60
N LEU A 128 -19.88 -23.20 12.58
CA LEU A 128 -20.13 -21.85 12.08
C LEU A 128 -19.98 -21.77 10.54
N ARG A 129 -20.77 -22.52 9.80
CA ARG A 129 -20.67 -22.66 8.33
C ARG A 129 -20.88 -21.37 7.55
N ASN A 130 -21.53 -20.37 8.16
CA ASN A 130 -21.78 -19.06 7.56
C ASN A 130 -20.64 -18.06 7.81
N LEU A 131 -19.59 -18.47 8.54
CA LEU A 131 -18.48 -17.57 8.91
C LEU A 131 -17.69 -17.14 7.68
N GLU A 132 -17.59 -15.84 7.47
CA GLU A 132 -16.87 -15.21 6.36
C GLU A 132 -15.51 -14.65 6.79
N VAL A 133 -15.42 -14.16 8.04
CA VAL A 133 -14.22 -13.55 8.63
C VAL A 133 -13.94 -14.17 10.00
N LEU A 134 -12.73 -14.69 10.19
CA LEU A 134 -12.22 -15.19 11.46
C LEU A 134 -10.89 -14.50 11.80
N ASP A 135 -10.91 -13.77 12.91
CA ASP A 135 -9.75 -13.07 13.42
C ASP A 135 -9.33 -13.63 14.78
N LEU A 136 -8.16 -14.26 14.83
CA LEU A 136 -7.55 -14.90 16.00
C LEU A 136 -6.17 -14.33 16.33
N HIS A 137 -5.78 -13.19 15.73
CA HIS A 137 -4.42 -12.68 15.89
C HIS A 137 -4.06 -12.29 17.33
N GLU A 138 -2.77 -12.25 17.64
CA GLU A 138 -2.25 -11.95 18.98
C GLU A 138 -2.89 -12.83 20.08
N ASN A 139 -2.73 -14.15 19.95
CA ASN A 139 -3.10 -15.16 20.93
C ASN A 139 -1.91 -16.14 21.16
N SER A 140 -2.15 -17.30 21.76
CA SER A 140 -1.12 -18.32 22.03
C SER A 140 -1.50 -19.68 21.45
N LEU A 141 -2.18 -19.69 20.30
CA LEU A 141 -2.65 -20.91 19.63
C LEU A 141 -1.47 -21.68 19.03
N THR A 142 -1.49 -23.01 19.22
CA THR A 142 -0.44 -23.92 18.70
C THR A 142 -0.84 -24.62 17.42
N ASP A 143 -2.14 -24.88 17.25
CA ASP A 143 -2.68 -25.65 16.13
C ASP A 143 -4.06 -25.11 15.74
N LEU A 144 -4.37 -25.21 14.44
CA LEU A 144 -5.73 -25.04 13.92
C LEU A 144 -6.40 -26.42 13.81
N PRO A 145 -7.74 -26.52 14.01
CA PRO A 145 -8.42 -27.79 14.05
C PRO A 145 -8.50 -28.47 12.68
N GLU A 146 -8.62 -29.79 12.70
CA GLU A 146 -9.14 -30.55 11.57
C GLU A 146 -10.60 -30.17 11.34
N GLY A 147 -11.08 -30.19 10.08
CA GLY A 147 -12.48 -29.88 9.75
C GLY A 147 -12.73 -28.40 9.44
N LEU A 148 -11.68 -27.57 9.31
CA LEU A 148 -11.84 -26.17 8.84
C LEU A 148 -12.52 -26.09 7.47
N GLU A 149 -12.43 -27.11 6.63
CA GLU A 149 -13.13 -27.18 5.33
C GLU A 149 -14.65 -27.08 5.41
N GLU A 150 -15.24 -27.29 6.59
CA GLU A 150 -16.68 -27.09 6.81
C GLU A 150 -17.08 -25.60 6.83
N LEU A 151 -16.13 -24.68 7.04
CA LEU A 151 -16.35 -23.23 7.01
C LEU A 151 -16.49 -22.73 5.56
N SER A 152 -17.47 -23.26 4.85
CA SER A 152 -17.63 -23.09 3.39
C SER A 152 -17.81 -21.64 2.91
N ALA A 153 -18.08 -20.69 3.81
CA ALA A 153 -18.21 -19.27 3.52
C ALA A 153 -16.95 -18.46 3.84
N LEU A 154 -15.90 -19.07 4.44
CA LEU A 154 -14.74 -18.33 4.98
C LEU A 154 -13.91 -17.69 3.87
N ARG A 155 -13.71 -16.36 3.97
CA ARG A 155 -12.99 -15.54 2.99
C ARG A 155 -11.74 -14.90 3.55
N ALA A 156 -11.73 -14.60 4.85
CA ALA A 156 -10.58 -14.00 5.53
C ALA A 156 -10.25 -14.74 6.82
N LEU A 157 -8.98 -15.12 6.96
CA LEU A 157 -8.44 -15.79 8.13
C LEU A 157 -7.20 -15.03 8.62
N ASP A 158 -7.26 -14.48 9.82
CA ASP A 158 -6.12 -13.89 10.50
C ASP A 158 -5.74 -14.71 11.73
N VAL A 159 -4.57 -15.33 11.69
CA VAL A 159 -3.96 -16.10 12.78
C VAL A 159 -2.56 -15.58 13.09
N GLY A 160 -2.28 -14.32 12.74
CA GLY A 160 -1.01 -13.67 13.01
C GLY A 160 -0.69 -13.60 14.50
N ASP A 161 0.59 -13.50 14.83
CA ASP A 161 1.09 -13.38 16.21
C ASP A 161 0.53 -14.48 17.16
N ASN A 162 0.82 -15.73 16.78
CA ASN A 162 0.46 -16.94 17.51
C ASN A 162 1.67 -17.89 17.63
N GLN A 163 1.45 -19.14 17.96
CA GLN A 163 2.50 -20.16 18.12
C GLN A 163 2.31 -21.34 17.16
N LEU A 164 1.62 -21.13 16.04
CA LEU A 164 1.30 -22.18 15.07
C LEU A 164 2.58 -22.75 14.44
N ALA A 165 2.72 -24.08 14.46
CA ALA A 165 3.83 -24.78 13.84
C ALA A 165 3.57 -25.11 12.35
N SER A 166 2.31 -25.22 11.96
CA SER A 166 1.86 -25.49 10.59
C SER A 166 0.46 -24.91 10.35
N LEU A 167 0.06 -24.84 9.07
CA LEU A 167 -1.30 -24.50 8.66
C LEU A 167 -1.90 -25.67 7.85
N PRO A 168 -3.18 -26.00 8.02
CA PRO A 168 -3.84 -27.11 7.31
C PRO A 168 -4.18 -26.72 5.86
N PHE A 169 -3.18 -26.47 5.00
CA PHE A 169 -3.39 -25.96 3.64
C PHE A 169 -4.25 -26.88 2.76
N GLU A 170 -4.29 -28.17 3.03
CA GLU A 170 -5.19 -29.11 2.32
C GLU A 170 -6.67 -28.78 2.56
N ALA A 171 -7.00 -28.35 3.77
CA ALA A 171 -8.36 -27.89 4.10
C ALA A 171 -8.57 -26.45 3.61
N LEU A 172 -7.61 -25.54 3.87
CA LEU A 172 -7.72 -24.13 3.50
C LEU A 172 -7.85 -23.91 1.99
N SER A 173 -7.19 -24.73 1.16
CA SER A 173 -7.26 -24.61 -0.31
C SER A 173 -8.63 -24.95 -0.91
N LYS A 174 -9.49 -25.62 -0.14
CA LYS A 174 -10.88 -25.95 -0.55
C LYS A 174 -11.86 -24.83 -0.23
N LEU A 175 -11.46 -23.85 0.59
CA LEU A 175 -12.29 -22.75 1.03
C LEU A 175 -12.20 -21.55 0.05
N PRO A 176 -13.23 -20.69 0.01
CA PRO A 176 -13.21 -19.48 -0.83
C PRO A 176 -12.35 -18.36 -0.22
N LEU A 177 -11.24 -18.71 0.42
CA LEU A 177 -10.35 -17.78 1.10
C LEU A 177 -9.70 -16.83 0.10
N ARG A 178 -9.74 -15.55 0.45
CA ARG A 178 -9.10 -14.46 -0.29
C ARG A 178 -7.91 -13.88 0.45
N ASP A 179 -7.97 -13.85 1.77
CA ASP A 179 -6.96 -13.25 2.63
C ASP A 179 -6.55 -14.23 3.72
N ILE A 180 -5.26 -14.56 3.79
CA ILE A 180 -4.67 -15.36 4.86
C ILE A 180 -3.52 -14.57 5.46
N ARG A 181 -3.60 -14.29 6.77
CA ARG A 181 -2.54 -13.69 7.57
C ARG A 181 -2.10 -14.67 8.64
N ALA A 182 -0.84 -15.04 8.59
CA ALA A 182 -0.20 -15.94 9.55
C ALA A 182 1.21 -15.47 9.90
N SER A 183 1.44 -14.15 9.86
CA SER A 183 2.69 -13.54 10.25
C SER A 183 3.01 -13.79 11.73
N LYS A 184 4.30 -13.77 12.09
CA LYS A 184 4.79 -13.95 13.48
C LYS A 184 4.25 -15.22 14.14
N ASN A 185 4.52 -16.35 13.52
CA ASN A 185 4.23 -17.67 14.03
C ASN A 185 5.52 -18.53 14.12
N LYS A 186 5.38 -19.81 14.36
CA LYS A 186 6.48 -20.81 14.38
C LYS A 186 6.44 -21.72 13.15
N LEU A 187 5.82 -21.27 12.05
CA LEU A 187 5.71 -22.05 10.81
C LEU A 187 7.10 -22.39 10.30
N ALA A 188 7.36 -23.68 10.00
CA ALA A 188 8.68 -24.16 9.63
C ALA A 188 8.62 -25.15 8.45
N GLY A 189 9.77 -25.37 7.79
CA GLY A 189 9.86 -26.26 6.64
C GLY A 189 9.16 -25.69 5.41
N ALA A 190 8.34 -26.50 4.74
CA ALA A 190 7.49 -26.08 3.64
C ALA A 190 6.09 -25.73 4.15
N LEU A 191 5.57 -24.56 3.76
CA LEU A 191 4.24 -24.11 4.20
C LEU A 191 3.12 -24.94 3.56
N ILE A 192 3.22 -25.18 2.26
CA ILE A 192 2.17 -25.82 1.46
C ILE A 192 2.63 -27.22 1.04
N PRO A 193 1.89 -28.30 1.37
CA PRO A 193 2.26 -29.65 1.02
C PRO A 193 2.13 -29.92 -0.48
N ALA A 194 2.81 -30.96 -0.97
CA ALA A 194 2.81 -31.34 -2.38
C ALA A 194 1.44 -31.74 -2.94
N SER A 195 0.50 -32.14 -2.08
CA SER A 195 -0.89 -32.48 -2.44
C SER A 195 -1.69 -31.29 -2.96
N VAL A 196 -1.34 -30.06 -2.54
CA VAL A 196 -2.00 -28.82 -3.00
C VAL A 196 -1.34 -28.35 -4.28
N GLN A 197 -2.10 -28.37 -5.39
CA GLN A 197 -1.62 -27.95 -6.70
C GLN A 197 -2.05 -26.55 -7.08
N LYS A 198 -3.16 -26.08 -6.54
CA LYS A 198 -3.76 -24.82 -6.89
C LYS A 198 -4.52 -24.20 -5.71
N PHE A 199 -4.47 -22.88 -5.60
CA PHE A 199 -5.30 -22.11 -4.68
C PHE A 199 -6.05 -21.03 -5.46
N GLU A 200 -7.30 -21.33 -5.86
CA GLU A 200 -8.02 -20.56 -6.88
C GLU A 200 -8.45 -19.15 -6.43
N THR A 201 -8.77 -18.99 -5.14
CA THR A 201 -9.45 -17.78 -4.66
C THR A 201 -8.53 -16.81 -3.93
N LEU A 202 -7.33 -17.25 -3.52
CA LEU A 202 -6.42 -16.48 -2.70
C LEU A 202 -5.91 -15.23 -3.43
N GLN A 203 -6.06 -14.07 -2.77
CA GLN A 203 -5.64 -12.76 -3.27
C GLN A 203 -4.48 -12.19 -2.46
N SER A 204 -4.43 -12.49 -1.16
CA SER A 204 -3.39 -12.00 -0.25
C SER A 204 -2.91 -13.12 0.66
N LEU A 205 -1.58 -13.27 0.77
CA LEU A 205 -0.93 -14.18 1.70
C LEU A 205 0.18 -13.44 2.45
N ASP A 206 0.02 -13.34 3.77
CA ASP A 206 1.03 -12.79 4.68
C ASP A 206 1.54 -13.86 5.64
N ILE A 207 2.82 -14.20 5.50
CA ILE A 207 3.55 -15.18 6.31
C ILE A 207 4.87 -14.63 6.82
N VAL A 208 4.93 -13.31 7.01
CA VAL A 208 6.12 -12.58 7.51
C VAL A 208 6.52 -13.09 8.89
N SER A 209 7.83 -13.08 9.18
CA SER A 209 8.37 -13.44 10.51
C SER A 209 7.98 -14.85 10.95
N ASN A 210 8.43 -15.85 10.18
CA ASN A 210 8.32 -17.27 10.48
C ASN A 210 9.68 -17.98 10.32
N ALA A 211 9.72 -19.30 10.30
CA ALA A 211 10.92 -20.11 10.09
C ALA A 211 10.83 -20.98 8.84
N LEU A 212 10.08 -20.52 7.82
CA LEU A 212 9.83 -21.26 6.59
C LEU A 212 11.09 -21.40 5.74
N GLU A 213 11.34 -22.59 5.20
CA GLU A 213 12.43 -22.87 4.28
C GLU A 213 11.97 -22.90 2.82
N LYS A 214 10.69 -23.19 2.58
CA LYS A 214 10.04 -23.20 1.27
C LYS A 214 8.60 -22.71 1.38
N LEU A 215 8.10 -22.09 0.33
CA LEU A 215 6.67 -21.76 0.24
C LEU A 215 5.84 -23.03 -0.01
N SER A 216 6.28 -23.90 -0.90
CA SER A 216 5.57 -25.12 -1.28
C SER A 216 6.55 -26.27 -1.54
N GLU A 217 6.10 -27.49 -1.29
CA GLU A 217 6.77 -28.71 -1.77
C GLU A 217 6.52 -28.95 -3.27
N ASN A 218 5.47 -28.35 -3.83
CA ASN A 218 5.14 -28.42 -5.25
C ASN A 218 5.77 -27.23 -5.99
N ASP A 219 6.73 -27.51 -6.86
CA ASP A 219 7.43 -26.49 -7.65
C ASP A 219 6.55 -25.81 -8.71
N ASN A 220 5.34 -26.33 -8.98
CA ASN A 220 4.38 -25.80 -9.95
C ASN A 220 3.03 -25.44 -9.34
N ILE A 221 3.03 -25.01 -8.07
CA ILE A 221 1.80 -24.54 -7.43
C ILE A 221 1.24 -23.31 -8.15
N ASP A 222 -0.07 -23.30 -8.37
CA ASP A 222 -0.75 -22.22 -9.10
C ASP A 222 -1.60 -21.33 -8.17
N PHE A 223 -1.41 -20.00 -8.31
CA PHE A 223 -2.17 -18.96 -7.61
C PHE A 223 -2.73 -17.94 -8.62
N PRO A 224 -3.80 -18.26 -9.35
CA PRO A 224 -4.26 -17.43 -10.47
C PRO A 224 -4.75 -16.04 -10.08
N ASN A 225 -5.16 -15.85 -8.82
CA ASN A 225 -5.74 -14.59 -8.32
C ASN A 225 -4.87 -13.90 -7.25
N LEU A 226 -3.70 -14.43 -6.91
CA LEU A 226 -2.83 -13.85 -5.88
C LEU A 226 -2.27 -12.50 -6.35
N GLN A 227 -2.57 -11.45 -5.60
CA GLN A 227 -2.15 -10.09 -5.86
C GLN A 227 -0.99 -9.65 -4.97
N THR A 228 -0.99 -10.10 -3.72
CA THR A 228 0.04 -9.73 -2.74
C THR A 228 0.57 -10.95 -2.02
N LEU A 229 1.91 -11.05 -1.95
CA LEU A 229 2.61 -12.09 -1.23
C LEU A 229 3.69 -11.46 -0.35
N TYR A 230 3.50 -11.56 0.96
CA TYR A 230 4.44 -11.11 1.98
C TYR A 230 5.02 -12.31 2.72
N MET A 231 6.34 -12.51 2.60
CA MET A 231 7.06 -13.63 3.22
C MET A 231 8.42 -13.21 3.77
N SER A 232 8.57 -11.92 4.10
CA SER A 232 9.79 -11.36 4.68
C SER A 232 10.13 -12.01 6.02
N VAL A 233 11.42 -11.97 6.37
CA VAL A 233 11.93 -12.52 7.65
C VAL A 233 11.60 -14.01 7.81
N ASN A 234 12.11 -14.81 6.89
CA ASN A 234 12.01 -16.27 6.88
C ASN A 234 13.38 -16.91 6.54
N ARG A 235 13.41 -18.16 6.15
CA ARG A 235 14.63 -18.90 5.75
C ARG A 235 14.49 -19.50 4.36
N ILE A 236 13.71 -18.84 3.48
CA ILE A 236 13.36 -19.37 2.17
C ILE A 236 14.57 -19.29 1.25
N LYS A 237 14.94 -20.44 0.68
CA LYS A 237 16.10 -20.57 -0.22
C LYS A 237 15.71 -20.53 -1.69
N VAL A 238 14.54 -21.03 -2.02
CA VAL A 238 14.02 -21.14 -3.39
C VAL A 238 12.51 -20.94 -3.37
N LEU A 239 12.00 -20.23 -4.36
CA LEU A 239 10.56 -20.15 -4.63
C LEU A 239 10.19 -21.11 -5.76
N PRO A 240 8.94 -21.60 -5.82
CA PRO A 240 8.44 -22.37 -6.95
C PRO A 240 8.45 -21.54 -8.24
N ASN A 241 8.13 -22.15 -9.37
CA ASN A 241 7.93 -21.42 -10.61
C ASN A 241 6.67 -20.54 -10.50
N ILE A 242 6.87 -19.21 -10.59
CA ILE A 242 5.82 -18.22 -10.42
C ILE A 242 5.24 -17.69 -11.74
N SER A 243 5.62 -18.26 -12.89
CA SER A 243 5.20 -17.78 -14.22
C SER A 243 3.68 -17.72 -14.42
N THR A 244 2.93 -18.58 -13.72
CA THR A 244 1.46 -18.62 -13.81
C THR A 244 0.76 -17.60 -12.91
N TRP A 245 1.45 -16.93 -12.00
CA TRP A 245 0.86 -16.00 -11.01
C TRP A 245 0.63 -14.62 -11.61
N GLN A 246 -0.08 -14.56 -12.72
CA GLN A 246 -0.23 -13.35 -13.53
C GLN A 246 -1.01 -12.20 -12.85
N ALA A 247 -1.73 -12.46 -11.76
CA ALA A 247 -2.40 -11.43 -10.96
C ALA A 247 -1.47 -10.74 -9.94
N LEU A 248 -0.22 -11.24 -9.76
CA LEU A 248 0.69 -10.76 -8.72
C LEU A 248 1.14 -9.33 -9.01
N LEU A 249 0.91 -8.43 -8.04
CA LEU A 249 1.26 -7.02 -8.07
C LEU A 249 2.43 -6.71 -7.13
N THR A 250 2.48 -7.39 -5.98
CA THR A 250 3.47 -7.15 -4.93
C THR A 250 4.05 -8.46 -4.42
N LEU A 251 5.38 -8.55 -4.43
CA LEU A 251 6.16 -9.67 -3.88
C LEU A 251 7.20 -9.13 -2.91
N SER A 252 7.06 -9.42 -1.62
CA SER A 252 8.04 -9.06 -0.60
C SER A 252 8.66 -10.33 0.01
N VAL A 253 9.97 -10.49 -0.19
CA VAL A 253 10.78 -11.63 0.27
C VAL A 253 12.03 -11.14 1.00
N GLU A 254 11.95 -9.96 1.60
CA GLU A 254 13.04 -9.35 2.37
C GLU A 254 13.54 -10.29 3.48
N ASP A 255 14.85 -10.22 3.80
CA ASP A 255 15.48 -11.00 4.86
C ASP A 255 15.17 -12.51 4.78
N ASN A 256 15.55 -13.12 3.66
CA ASN A 256 15.50 -14.54 3.39
C ASN A 256 16.87 -15.07 2.93
N SER A 257 16.92 -16.25 2.33
CA SER A 257 18.17 -16.87 1.84
C SER A 257 18.08 -17.22 0.34
N LEU A 258 17.36 -16.41 -0.45
CA LEU A 258 17.23 -16.63 -1.89
C LEU A 258 18.58 -16.41 -2.58
N THR A 259 19.05 -17.39 -3.34
CA THR A 259 20.31 -17.30 -4.08
C THR A 259 20.14 -16.75 -5.51
N GLU A 260 18.92 -16.76 -6.01
CA GLU A 260 18.55 -16.29 -7.34
C GLU A 260 17.12 -15.73 -7.36
N VAL A 261 16.81 -14.97 -8.38
CA VAL A 261 15.45 -14.48 -8.66
C VAL A 261 14.54 -15.67 -8.97
N PRO A 262 13.29 -15.70 -8.48
CA PRO A 262 12.39 -16.84 -8.67
C PRO A 262 12.21 -17.25 -10.13
N PRO A 263 12.16 -18.56 -10.44
CA PRO A 263 11.83 -19.03 -11.79
C PRO A 263 10.47 -18.46 -12.26
N GLY A 264 10.40 -18.00 -13.51
CA GLY A 264 9.19 -17.42 -14.07
C GLY A 264 8.91 -15.95 -13.66
N PHE A 265 9.76 -15.33 -12.84
CA PHE A 265 9.58 -13.93 -12.42
C PHE A 265 9.47 -12.96 -13.60
N ILE A 266 10.33 -13.12 -14.60
CA ILE A 266 10.35 -12.26 -15.80
C ILE A 266 9.10 -12.40 -16.69
N GLU A 267 8.30 -13.45 -16.46
CA GLU A 267 7.07 -13.71 -17.21
C GLU A 267 5.85 -13.01 -16.57
N LEU A 268 6.00 -12.41 -15.38
CA LEU A 268 4.95 -11.72 -14.66
C LEU A 268 4.68 -10.35 -15.31
N LYS A 269 3.54 -10.24 -15.98
CA LYS A 269 3.17 -9.01 -16.72
C LYS A 269 2.67 -7.88 -15.82
N ASN A 270 2.10 -8.20 -14.67
CA ASN A 270 1.42 -7.23 -13.81
C ASN A 270 2.20 -6.84 -12.56
N ILE A 271 3.35 -7.47 -12.30
CA ILE A 271 4.16 -7.20 -11.09
C ILE A 271 4.63 -5.74 -11.08
N ARG A 272 4.46 -5.07 -9.94
CA ARG A 272 4.82 -3.66 -9.76
C ARG A 272 5.86 -3.44 -8.69
N ASN A 273 5.71 -4.10 -7.55
CA ASN A 273 6.55 -3.88 -6.39
C ASN A 273 7.20 -5.18 -5.96
N VAL A 274 8.52 -5.17 -5.92
CA VAL A 274 9.31 -6.34 -5.53
C VAL A 274 10.38 -5.93 -4.52
N ASP A 275 10.44 -6.67 -3.41
CA ASP A 275 11.47 -6.48 -2.40
C ASP A 275 12.23 -7.80 -2.17
N PHE A 276 13.48 -7.82 -2.61
CA PHE A 276 14.45 -8.89 -2.38
C PHE A 276 15.56 -8.49 -1.40
N THR A 277 15.41 -7.39 -0.66
CA THR A 277 16.41 -6.90 0.29
C THR A 277 16.85 -8.01 1.26
N GLY A 278 18.14 -8.05 1.62
CA GLY A 278 18.64 -8.98 2.63
C GLY A 278 18.57 -10.46 2.22
N ASN A 279 18.89 -10.79 0.98
CA ASN A 279 18.98 -12.14 0.46
C ASN A 279 20.40 -12.49 -0.01
N ASP A 280 20.59 -13.66 -0.62
CA ASP A 280 21.87 -14.15 -1.14
C ASP A 280 21.94 -14.09 -2.68
N ILE A 281 21.16 -13.20 -3.32
CA ILE A 281 21.09 -13.07 -4.77
C ILE A 281 22.40 -12.49 -5.31
N SER A 282 23.07 -13.26 -6.17
CA SER A 282 24.37 -12.89 -6.73
C SER A 282 24.30 -12.32 -8.15
N ARG A 283 23.19 -12.55 -8.87
CA ARG A 283 23.00 -12.16 -10.25
C ARG A 283 21.55 -11.83 -10.54
N LEU A 284 21.32 -10.75 -11.31
CA LEU A 284 20.01 -10.41 -11.86
C LEU A 284 19.92 -10.90 -13.30
N ASP A 285 18.72 -11.32 -13.71
CA ASP A 285 18.42 -11.66 -15.10
C ASP A 285 18.29 -10.36 -15.92
N GLU A 286 18.98 -10.29 -17.04
CA GLU A 286 18.99 -9.10 -17.89
C GLU A 286 17.60 -8.75 -18.43
N ARG A 287 16.72 -9.74 -18.60
CA ARG A 287 15.33 -9.57 -19.04
C ARG A 287 14.45 -8.83 -18.03
N ILE A 288 14.88 -8.66 -16.79
CA ILE A 288 14.21 -7.76 -15.82
C ILE A 288 14.15 -6.33 -16.39
N GLY A 289 15.15 -5.93 -17.19
CA GLY A 289 15.15 -4.66 -17.91
C GLY A 289 13.96 -4.47 -18.87
N LEU A 290 13.32 -5.55 -19.31
CA LEU A 290 12.17 -5.52 -20.24
C LEU A 290 10.80 -5.51 -19.53
N MET A 291 10.78 -5.62 -18.19
CA MET A 291 9.54 -5.65 -17.40
C MET A 291 8.96 -4.23 -17.27
N GLU A 292 8.04 -3.88 -18.16
CA GLU A 292 7.50 -2.51 -18.26
C GLU A 292 6.77 -2.06 -16.99
N ASN A 293 5.96 -2.94 -16.39
CA ASN A 293 5.11 -2.61 -15.24
C ASN A 293 5.84 -2.64 -13.88
N LEU A 294 7.10 -3.08 -13.83
CA LEU A 294 7.90 -3.12 -12.60
C LEU A 294 8.31 -1.69 -12.22
N VAL A 295 7.73 -1.18 -11.14
CA VAL A 295 7.95 0.17 -10.61
C VAL A 295 9.01 0.18 -9.52
N THR A 296 8.96 -0.80 -8.62
CA THR A 296 9.88 -0.90 -7.48
C THR A 296 10.59 -2.24 -7.48
N LEU A 297 11.94 -2.22 -7.52
CA LEU A 297 12.79 -3.38 -7.32
C LEU A 297 13.83 -3.04 -6.25
N ARG A 298 13.68 -3.61 -5.06
CA ARG A 298 14.64 -3.47 -3.96
C ARG A 298 15.52 -4.71 -3.87
N ILE A 299 16.83 -4.50 -3.88
CA ILE A 299 17.85 -5.56 -3.85
C ILE A 299 18.99 -5.26 -2.88
N ALA A 300 18.80 -4.28 -2.00
CA ALA A 300 19.81 -3.91 -1.01
C ALA A 300 20.24 -5.13 -0.18
N ASN A 301 21.45 -5.10 0.38
CA ASN A 301 21.99 -6.19 1.22
C ASN A 301 22.02 -7.57 0.54
N ASN A 302 22.23 -7.62 -0.79
CA ASN A 302 22.48 -8.84 -1.54
C ASN A 302 23.94 -8.88 -2.03
N PRO A 303 24.57 -10.05 -2.20
CA PRO A 303 25.91 -10.18 -2.76
C PRO A 303 25.93 -10.06 -4.29
N VAL A 304 25.21 -9.10 -4.84
CA VAL A 304 25.12 -8.87 -6.29
C VAL A 304 26.51 -8.55 -6.85
N ARG A 305 26.90 -9.22 -7.93
CA ARG A 305 28.22 -9.05 -8.57
C ARG A 305 28.43 -7.61 -9.02
N GLU A 306 27.41 -7.01 -9.60
CA GLU A 306 27.40 -5.60 -10.01
C GLU A 306 27.00 -4.70 -8.83
N ARG A 307 27.95 -4.35 -7.98
CA ARG A 307 27.72 -3.54 -6.78
C ARG A 307 27.02 -2.19 -7.06
N LYS A 308 27.13 -1.67 -8.29
CA LYS A 308 26.43 -0.46 -8.70
C LYS A 308 24.91 -0.57 -8.54
N PHE A 309 24.31 -1.73 -8.78
CA PHE A 309 22.87 -1.95 -8.66
C PHE A 309 22.32 -1.73 -7.26
N LEU A 310 23.15 -1.88 -6.21
CA LEU A 310 22.73 -1.66 -4.83
C LEU A 310 22.41 -0.20 -4.50
N ASN A 311 22.91 0.73 -5.33
CA ASN A 311 22.74 2.17 -5.14
C ASN A 311 21.94 2.82 -6.30
N MET A 312 21.43 2.02 -7.23
CA MET A 312 20.67 2.50 -8.38
C MET A 312 19.16 2.46 -8.11
N THR A 313 18.43 3.37 -8.75
CA THR A 313 16.96 3.29 -8.79
C THR A 313 16.49 2.10 -9.62
N THR A 314 15.25 1.70 -9.46
CA THR A 314 14.65 0.59 -10.27
C THR A 314 14.78 0.87 -11.76
N ASP A 315 14.51 2.10 -12.19
CA ASP A 315 14.56 2.47 -13.61
C ASP A 315 15.97 2.43 -14.17
N ASP A 316 16.95 2.80 -13.36
CA ASP A 316 18.36 2.72 -13.76
C ASP A 316 18.84 1.28 -13.86
N ILE A 317 18.45 0.43 -12.91
CA ILE A 317 18.71 -1.02 -12.99
C ILE A 317 18.09 -1.60 -14.25
N LYS A 318 16.81 -1.29 -14.52
CA LYS A 318 16.10 -1.74 -15.72
C LYS A 318 16.79 -1.28 -17.00
N ARG A 319 17.23 -0.04 -17.04
CA ARG A 319 17.94 0.53 -18.21
C ARG A 319 19.27 -0.19 -18.44
N ASP A 320 20.08 -0.37 -17.39
CA ASP A 320 21.36 -1.07 -17.50
C ASP A 320 21.16 -2.53 -17.95
N LEU A 321 20.19 -3.24 -17.39
CA LEU A 321 19.88 -4.60 -17.76
C LEU A 321 19.35 -4.69 -19.21
N ARG A 322 18.46 -3.80 -19.61
CA ARG A 322 17.90 -3.74 -20.99
C ARG A 322 18.99 -3.53 -22.04
N ASN A 323 19.97 -2.70 -21.76
CA ASN A 323 21.09 -2.45 -22.68
C ASN A 323 21.98 -3.68 -22.90
N ARG A 324 21.86 -4.70 -22.05
CA ARG A 324 22.59 -5.98 -22.17
C ARG A 324 21.79 -7.06 -22.89
N CYS A 325 20.47 -6.87 -23.04
CA CYS A 325 19.67 -7.76 -23.87
C CYS A 325 20.10 -7.58 -25.33
N GLU A 326 20.61 -8.63 -25.98
CA GLU A 326 20.89 -8.60 -27.42
C GLU A 326 19.61 -8.28 -28.18
N PRO A 327 19.65 -7.36 -29.18
CA PRO A 327 18.50 -7.12 -30.03
C PRO A 327 18.18 -8.40 -30.79
N GLU A 328 16.94 -8.88 -30.70
CA GLU A 328 16.45 -9.94 -31.61
C GLU A 328 16.55 -9.40 -33.04
N ILE A 329 17.48 -9.94 -33.81
CA ILE A 329 17.61 -9.66 -35.24
C ILE A 329 16.36 -10.27 -35.89
N PRO A 330 15.50 -9.50 -36.58
CA PRO A 330 14.41 -10.07 -37.35
C PRO A 330 15.02 -11.01 -38.40
N GLN A 331 14.66 -12.28 -38.39
CA GLN A 331 14.97 -13.22 -39.48
C GLN A 331 14.28 -12.71 -40.72
N GLN A 332 15.02 -12.06 -41.62
CA GLN A 332 14.64 -11.93 -43.02
C GLN A 332 15.03 -13.22 -43.71
N ASP A 333 14.00 -13.96 -44.13
CA ASP A 333 14.14 -15.02 -45.13
C ASP A 333 14.72 -14.43 -46.43
N THR A 334 15.97 -14.76 -46.73
CA THR A 334 16.50 -14.71 -48.10
C THR A 334 17.39 -15.92 -48.26
N ASP A 335 16.90 -16.87 -49.04
CA ASP A 335 17.71 -17.86 -49.76
C ASP A 335 18.80 -17.13 -50.56
N ASP A 336 20.04 -17.56 -50.46
CA ASP A 336 20.94 -17.98 -51.54
C ASP A 336 22.42 -17.92 -51.16
N GLU A 337 23.04 -19.09 -51.24
CA GLU A 337 24.34 -19.51 -51.71
C GLU A 337 25.68 -18.81 -51.34
N GLU A 338 26.52 -19.67 -50.76
CA GLU A 338 27.97 -19.88 -50.97
C GLU A 338 28.97 -18.75 -50.64
N GLY A 339 29.90 -19.12 -49.73
CA GLY A 339 31.24 -18.54 -49.75
C GLY A 339 31.95 -18.42 -48.41
N SER A 340 32.60 -19.51 -48.01
CA SER A 340 33.65 -19.57 -46.98
C SER A 340 34.67 -18.43 -47.06
N VAL A 341 34.97 -17.74 -45.91
CA VAL A 341 36.34 -17.46 -45.45
C VAL A 341 36.32 -17.04 -43.97
N ALA A 342 37.02 -17.84 -43.17
CA ALA A 342 37.33 -17.48 -41.78
C ALA A 342 38.36 -16.35 -41.72
N THR A 343 38.07 -15.30 -40.94
CA THR A 343 39.11 -14.41 -40.45
C THR A 343 38.87 -14.07 -38.97
N GLN A 344 39.79 -14.51 -38.16
CA GLN A 344 39.96 -14.10 -36.77
C GLN A 344 40.20 -12.57 -36.73
N PHE A 345 39.34 -11.86 -35.96
CA PHE A 345 39.67 -10.51 -35.52
C PHE A 345 39.81 -10.48 -34.01
N THR A 346 41.03 -10.22 -33.60
CA THR A 346 41.46 -9.85 -32.26
C THR A 346 40.86 -8.46 -31.95
N LEU A 347 39.99 -8.37 -30.97
CA LEU A 347 39.47 -7.10 -30.47
C LEU A 347 40.58 -6.35 -29.73
N ALA A 348 40.96 -5.18 -30.25
CA ALA A 348 41.76 -4.19 -29.54
C ALA A 348 40.86 -3.46 -28.51
N PRO A 349 41.40 -3.00 -27.39
CA PRO A 349 40.62 -2.29 -26.38
C PRO A 349 40.09 -0.97 -26.94
N GLU A 350 38.78 -0.76 -26.84
CA GLU A 350 38.12 0.47 -27.25
C GLU A 350 38.63 1.67 -26.45
N SER A 351 39.05 2.70 -27.15
CA SER A 351 39.50 3.96 -26.60
C SER A 351 38.32 4.81 -26.09
N PRO A 352 38.51 5.62 -25.03
CA PRO A 352 37.40 6.39 -24.40
C PRO A 352 36.72 7.44 -25.28
N ALA A 353 37.13 7.60 -26.53
CA ALA A 353 36.62 8.64 -27.43
C ALA A 353 35.35 8.28 -28.22
N GLN A 354 34.87 7.03 -28.17
CA GLN A 354 33.67 6.63 -28.92
C GLN A 354 32.37 6.72 -28.10
N THR A 355 32.43 6.82 -26.78
CA THR A 355 31.27 6.96 -25.90
C THR A 355 30.63 8.34 -25.94
N THR A 356 31.37 9.38 -26.36
CA THR A 356 30.86 10.76 -26.37
C THR A 356 30.02 11.12 -27.59
N ALA A 357 30.22 10.44 -28.74
CA ALA A 357 29.47 10.75 -29.96
C ALA A 357 28.00 10.27 -29.93
N ASN A 358 27.70 9.19 -29.22
CA ASN A 358 26.35 8.67 -29.09
C ASN A 358 25.49 9.37 -28.00
N ALA A 359 26.14 10.10 -27.09
CA ALA A 359 25.47 10.73 -25.95
C ALA A 359 24.59 11.96 -26.32
N TRP A 360 24.73 12.49 -27.55
CA TRP A 360 24.00 13.66 -28.08
C TRP A 360 22.97 13.28 -29.15
N GLN A 361 22.52 12.04 -29.19
CA GLN A 361 21.50 11.60 -30.15
C GLN A 361 20.11 11.62 -29.48
N VAL A 362 19.16 12.28 -30.14
CA VAL A 362 17.76 12.25 -29.75
C VAL A 362 17.17 10.90 -30.20
N LYS A 363 16.69 10.13 -29.23
CA LYS A 363 16.03 8.84 -29.45
C LYS A 363 14.61 9.04 -30.02
N PRO A 364 13.99 8.01 -30.65
CA PRO A 364 12.60 8.07 -31.09
C PRO A 364 11.66 8.54 -29.96
N GLY A 365 10.73 9.44 -30.28
CA GLY A 365 9.85 10.07 -29.29
C GLY A 365 10.36 11.38 -28.70
N GLY A 366 11.51 11.89 -29.19
CA GLY A 366 12.08 13.16 -28.72
C GLY A 366 12.81 13.05 -27.38
N VAL A 367 13.39 11.89 -27.08
CA VAL A 367 14.10 11.63 -25.80
C VAL A 367 15.60 11.93 -25.97
N LEU A 368 16.09 12.91 -25.20
CA LEU A 368 17.53 13.18 -25.04
C LEU A 368 17.96 12.72 -23.66
N ASP A 369 18.77 11.69 -23.62
CA ASP A 369 19.26 11.06 -22.40
C ASP A 369 20.73 11.41 -22.19
N ARG A 370 20.96 12.21 -21.15
CA ARG A 370 22.29 12.67 -20.71
C ARG A 370 22.56 12.29 -19.26
N SER A 371 21.90 11.25 -18.76
CA SER A 371 22.16 10.71 -17.45
C SER A 371 23.53 10.04 -17.34
N TYR A 372 24.13 10.06 -16.16
CA TYR A 372 25.41 9.40 -15.85
C TYR A 372 26.56 9.83 -16.78
N THR A 373 26.67 11.13 -17.10
CA THR A 373 27.72 11.65 -17.97
C THR A 373 28.76 12.49 -17.24
N ASP A 374 28.68 12.53 -15.89
CA ASP A 374 29.51 13.35 -15.01
C ASP A 374 29.54 14.84 -15.45
N ALA A 375 28.44 15.31 -16.04
CA ALA A 375 28.32 16.64 -16.56
C ALA A 375 28.16 17.68 -15.43
N GLU A 376 29.00 18.68 -15.40
CA GLU A 376 28.89 19.85 -14.52
C GLU A 376 27.96 20.92 -15.12
N ASP A 377 27.78 20.92 -16.45
CA ASP A 377 26.90 21.81 -17.21
C ASP A 377 26.40 21.13 -18.49
N LEU A 378 25.33 21.65 -19.05
CA LEU A 378 24.78 21.20 -20.33
C LEU A 378 25.34 22.07 -21.46
N GLY A 379 26.19 21.50 -22.30
CA GLY A 379 26.88 22.24 -23.38
C GLY A 379 25.92 22.93 -24.34
N VAL A 380 25.86 24.23 -24.30
CA VAL A 380 24.96 25.09 -25.08
C VAL A 380 25.05 24.82 -26.58
N GLU A 381 26.28 24.67 -27.11
CA GLU A 381 26.54 24.44 -28.55
C GLU A 381 25.90 23.12 -29.05
N ASN A 382 25.95 22.07 -28.21
CA ASN A 382 25.37 20.77 -28.55
C ASN A 382 23.84 20.82 -28.55
N ILE A 383 23.26 21.53 -27.57
CA ILE A 383 21.80 21.71 -27.48
C ILE A 383 21.29 22.58 -28.62
N GLU A 384 22.01 23.65 -29.02
CA GLU A 384 21.65 24.49 -30.15
C GLU A 384 21.59 23.70 -31.47
N ALA A 385 22.54 22.80 -31.69
CA ALA A 385 22.59 21.94 -32.87
C ALA A 385 21.38 20.96 -32.87
N ILE A 386 21.02 20.41 -31.72
CA ILE A 386 19.88 19.50 -31.57
C ILE A 386 18.55 20.24 -31.74
N ALA A 387 18.37 21.35 -31.00
CA ALA A 387 17.13 22.14 -31.02
C ALA A 387 16.81 22.70 -32.43
N SER A 388 17.83 22.91 -33.24
CA SER A 388 17.68 23.35 -34.65
C SER A 388 17.19 22.24 -35.58
N SER A 389 17.33 20.97 -35.20
CA SER A 389 17.06 19.81 -36.06
C SER A 389 15.91 18.91 -35.59
N GLN A 390 15.66 18.88 -34.28
CA GLN A 390 14.71 17.94 -33.67
C GLN A 390 14.04 18.53 -32.43
N ASP A 391 12.77 18.21 -32.19
CA ASP A 391 12.07 18.56 -30.97
C ASP A 391 12.45 17.57 -29.85
N VAL A 392 13.03 18.10 -28.75
CA VAL A 392 13.28 17.32 -27.54
C VAL A 392 12.08 17.47 -26.61
N ARG A 393 11.42 16.35 -26.33
CA ARG A 393 10.25 16.29 -25.44
C ARG A 393 10.59 15.80 -24.04
N CYS A 394 11.53 14.89 -23.92
CA CYS A 394 12.00 14.35 -22.65
C CYS A 394 13.51 14.57 -22.55
N LEU A 395 13.95 15.19 -21.45
CA LEU A 395 15.36 15.41 -21.16
C LEU A 395 15.70 14.79 -19.82
N TYR A 396 16.61 13.83 -19.84
CA TYR A 396 17.08 13.13 -18.66
C TYR A 396 18.52 13.54 -18.34
N LEU A 397 18.70 14.19 -17.18
CA LEU A 397 19.98 14.71 -16.66
C LEU A 397 20.37 14.12 -15.30
N GLN A 398 19.67 13.08 -14.86
CA GLN A 398 19.90 12.49 -13.54
C GLN A 398 21.31 11.90 -13.41
N HIS A 399 21.81 11.84 -12.17
CA HIS A 399 23.14 11.33 -11.83
C HIS A 399 24.28 12.04 -12.58
N ASN A 400 24.31 13.36 -12.50
CA ASN A 400 25.40 14.20 -12.97
C ASN A 400 25.96 15.08 -11.82
N GLU A 401 26.84 16.01 -12.14
CA GLU A 401 27.45 16.93 -11.19
C GLU A 401 26.89 18.37 -11.34
N LEU A 402 25.64 18.50 -11.81
CA LEU A 402 24.98 19.79 -11.98
C LEU A 402 24.74 20.45 -10.62
N ARG A 403 25.19 21.69 -10.47
CA ARG A 403 24.99 22.51 -9.26
C ARG A 403 23.88 23.55 -9.39
N TYR A 404 23.42 23.79 -10.62
CA TYR A 404 22.37 24.76 -10.96
C TYR A 404 21.58 24.27 -12.17
N PHE A 405 20.43 24.86 -12.39
CA PHE A 405 19.69 24.66 -13.63
C PHE A 405 20.49 25.22 -14.80
N PRO A 406 20.80 24.46 -15.82
CA PRO A 406 21.52 24.94 -16.99
C PRO A 406 20.59 25.79 -17.89
N VAL A 407 20.15 26.96 -17.38
CA VAL A 407 19.13 27.82 -17.98
C VAL A 407 19.43 28.20 -19.43
N PRO A 408 20.69 28.53 -19.83
CA PRO A 408 20.96 28.86 -21.23
C PRO A 408 20.63 27.73 -22.21
N ALA A 409 20.99 26.52 -21.87
CA ALA A 409 20.73 25.33 -22.68
C ALA A 409 19.24 24.94 -22.64
N LEU A 410 18.63 24.93 -21.45
CA LEU A 410 17.21 24.57 -21.26
C LEU A 410 16.27 25.57 -21.95
N SER A 411 16.64 26.84 -22.05
CA SER A 411 15.84 27.87 -22.74
C SER A 411 15.65 27.56 -24.22
N MET A 412 16.60 26.88 -24.87
CA MET A 412 16.48 26.45 -26.27
C MET A 412 15.46 25.32 -26.48
N LEU A 413 15.25 24.50 -25.45
CA LEU A 413 14.32 23.35 -25.47
C LEU A 413 12.97 23.69 -24.83
N SER A 414 12.82 24.89 -24.26
CA SER A 414 11.72 25.25 -23.38
C SER A 414 10.32 25.05 -23.97
N HIS A 415 10.16 25.23 -25.30
CA HIS A 415 8.85 25.12 -25.96
C HIS A 415 8.41 23.69 -26.21
N SER A 416 9.33 22.75 -26.42
CA SER A 416 9.03 21.36 -26.74
C SER A 416 9.09 20.42 -25.53
N LEU A 417 9.76 20.83 -24.44
CA LEU A 417 10.04 19.99 -23.29
C LEU A 417 8.76 19.70 -22.49
N VAL A 418 8.47 18.41 -22.31
CA VAL A 418 7.31 17.87 -21.58
C VAL A 418 7.74 17.21 -20.28
N ASP A 419 8.90 16.57 -20.28
CA ASP A 419 9.45 15.82 -19.16
C ASP A 419 10.91 16.21 -18.91
N LEU A 420 11.22 16.62 -17.66
CA LEU A 420 12.55 17.03 -17.25
C LEU A 420 12.92 16.33 -15.94
N ASP A 421 13.97 15.51 -15.98
CA ASP A 421 14.54 14.84 -14.83
C ASP A 421 15.96 15.35 -14.56
N ILE A 422 16.15 16.03 -13.42
CA ILE A 422 17.45 16.52 -12.92
C ILE A 422 17.78 15.87 -11.57
N SER A 423 17.16 14.77 -11.23
CA SER A 423 17.36 14.06 -9.95
C SER A 423 18.82 13.64 -9.76
N HIS A 424 19.20 13.38 -8.52
CA HIS A 424 20.55 12.92 -8.15
C HIS A 424 21.68 13.84 -8.67
N ASN A 425 21.47 15.16 -8.64
CA ASN A 425 22.48 16.16 -8.91
C ASN A 425 22.72 17.01 -7.64
N PRO A 426 23.96 17.46 -7.36
CA PRO A 426 24.26 18.25 -6.16
C PRO A 426 23.87 19.73 -6.33
N LEU A 427 22.56 20.03 -6.48
CA LEU A 427 22.07 21.38 -6.74
C LEU A 427 22.30 22.31 -5.54
N ASP A 428 22.73 23.54 -5.81
CA ASP A 428 22.84 24.58 -4.80
C ASP A 428 21.58 25.45 -4.75
N SER A 429 20.83 25.32 -3.66
CA SER A 429 19.57 26.08 -3.45
C SER A 429 19.77 27.59 -3.52
N SER A 430 20.95 28.12 -3.17
CA SER A 430 21.24 29.56 -3.16
C SER A 430 21.50 30.13 -4.53
N ALA A 431 21.92 29.32 -5.50
CA ALA A 431 22.28 29.71 -6.86
C ALA A 431 21.58 28.85 -7.93
N LEU A 432 20.41 28.33 -7.61
CA LEU A 432 19.70 27.33 -8.43
C LEU A 432 19.40 27.81 -9.85
N PHE A 433 19.05 29.08 -10.02
CA PHE A 433 18.75 29.71 -11.33
C PHE A 433 19.61 30.92 -11.58
N SER A 434 20.21 30.99 -12.77
CA SER A 434 20.95 32.19 -13.25
C SER A 434 19.99 33.30 -13.73
N SER A 435 18.80 32.94 -14.18
CA SER A 435 17.70 33.83 -14.60
C SER A 435 16.40 33.07 -14.64
N PRO A 436 15.23 33.76 -14.57
CA PRO A 436 13.94 33.11 -14.72
C PRO A 436 13.81 32.37 -16.05
N ILE A 437 13.12 31.21 -16.02
CA ILE A 437 12.86 30.37 -17.18
C ILE A 437 11.39 29.96 -17.25
N SER A 438 10.85 29.82 -18.48
CA SER A 438 9.48 29.40 -18.73
C SER A 438 9.44 28.16 -19.60
N PHE A 439 8.68 27.17 -19.15
CA PHE A 439 8.41 25.92 -19.86
C PHE A 439 6.92 25.77 -20.15
N PRO A 440 6.41 26.28 -21.27
CA PRO A 440 4.98 26.27 -21.57
C PRO A 440 4.39 24.87 -21.76
N SER A 441 5.21 23.87 -22.07
CA SER A 441 4.76 22.49 -22.35
C SER A 441 5.10 21.47 -21.26
N LEU A 442 5.86 21.87 -20.23
CA LEU A 442 6.35 20.96 -19.18
C LEU A 442 5.21 20.41 -18.33
N GLN A 443 5.13 19.10 -18.23
CA GLN A 443 4.14 18.37 -17.46
C GLN A 443 4.74 17.64 -16.25
N ASN A 444 5.98 17.14 -16.37
CA ASN A 444 6.66 16.40 -15.34
C ASN A 444 8.02 17.04 -15.01
N LEU A 445 8.28 17.24 -13.73
CA LEU A 445 9.57 17.72 -13.22
C LEU A 445 10.01 16.85 -12.04
N THR A 446 11.20 16.27 -12.16
CA THR A 446 11.81 15.41 -11.13
C THR A 446 13.09 16.03 -10.61
N LEU A 447 13.11 16.29 -9.29
CA LEU A 447 14.20 16.92 -8.53
C LEU A 447 14.54 16.14 -7.26
N ASN A 448 14.23 14.85 -7.22
CA ASN A 448 14.51 14.05 -6.04
C ASN A 448 16.01 13.86 -5.82
N SER A 449 16.42 13.72 -4.57
CA SER A 449 17.83 13.48 -4.20
C SER A 449 18.81 14.52 -4.75
N THR A 450 18.42 15.80 -4.79
CA THR A 450 19.26 16.89 -5.29
C THR A 450 19.91 17.73 -4.19
N GLY A 451 19.59 17.44 -2.91
CA GLY A 451 20.16 18.15 -1.75
C GLY A 451 19.55 19.52 -1.50
N LEU A 452 18.44 19.87 -2.15
CA LEU A 452 17.74 21.14 -1.97
C LEU A 452 17.32 21.36 -0.51
N THR A 453 17.53 22.59 -0.02
CA THR A 453 17.15 23.02 1.34
C THR A 453 15.92 23.91 1.35
N THR A 454 15.55 24.49 0.21
CA THR A 454 14.36 25.31 0.01
C THR A 454 13.84 25.18 -1.42
N VAL A 455 12.55 25.38 -1.63
CA VAL A 455 11.90 25.38 -2.95
C VAL A 455 11.56 26.78 -3.47
N GLU A 456 11.75 27.84 -2.66
CA GLU A 456 11.43 29.22 -3.05
C GLU A 456 12.10 29.62 -4.38
N PRO A 457 13.40 29.34 -4.62
CA PRO A 457 14.02 29.69 -5.91
C PRO A 457 13.32 28.99 -7.10
N LEU A 458 12.79 27.78 -6.91
CA LEU A 458 12.03 27.07 -7.94
C LEU A 458 10.70 27.78 -8.22
N LEU A 459 9.96 28.14 -7.16
CA LEU A 459 8.65 28.79 -7.27
C LEU A 459 8.74 30.21 -7.84
N GLU A 460 9.85 30.92 -7.61
CA GLU A 460 10.08 32.29 -8.08
C GLU A 460 10.58 32.36 -9.52
N ASN A 461 11.41 31.42 -9.94
CA ASN A 461 12.15 31.52 -11.20
C ASN A 461 11.69 30.56 -12.29
N LEU A 462 10.92 29.50 -11.96
CA LEU A 462 10.42 28.54 -12.93
C LEU A 462 8.94 28.76 -13.19
N SER A 463 8.56 29.07 -14.43
CA SER A 463 7.16 29.16 -14.87
C SER A 463 6.82 27.92 -15.71
N ALA A 464 5.87 27.09 -15.21
CA ALA A 464 5.44 25.86 -15.88
C ALA A 464 3.93 25.65 -15.67
N TRP A 465 3.12 26.36 -16.44
CA TRP A 465 1.65 26.38 -16.27
C TRP A 465 0.98 25.01 -16.41
N HIS A 466 1.55 24.13 -17.26
CA HIS A 466 1.02 22.78 -17.52
C HIS A 466 1.60 21.69 -16.62
N LEU A 467 2.40 22.06 -15.61
CA LEU A 467 3.00 21.10 -14.69
C LEU A 467 1.90 20.32 -13.93
N THR A 468 1.92 18.99 -14.07
CA THR A 468 0.97 18.07 -13.41
C THR A 468 1.63 17.17 -12.38
N PHE A 469 2.93 16.95 -12.50
CA PHE A 469 3.74 16.10 -11.63
C PHE A 469 4.98 16.84 -11.19
N LEU A 470 5.24 16.86 -9.87
CA LEU A 470 6.45 17.39 -9.26
C LEU A 470 6.98 16.42 -8.20
N ASP A 471 8.22 15.98 -8.36
CA ASP A 471 8.92 15.17 -7.37
C ASP A 471 10.09 15.96 -6.77
N ILE A 472 9.98 16.27 -5.48
CA ILE A 472 11.00 16.92 -4.64
C ILE A 472 11.37 16.04 -3.44
N SER A 473 11.10 14.74 -3.52
CA SER A 473 11.38 13.78 -2.45
C SER A 473 12.90 13.63 -2.20
N SER A 474 13.26 13.04 -1.07
CA SER A 474 14.64 12.74 -0.68
C SER A 474 15.59 13.95 -0.75
N ASN A 475 15.12 15.09 -0.25
CA ASN A 475 15.88 16.33 -0.16
C ASN A 475 16.08 16.75 1.33
N ARG A 476 16.45 18.02 1.57
CA ARG A 476 16.64 18.57 2.91
C ARG A 476 15.70 19.76 3.18
N LEU A 477 14.51 19.70 2.58
CA LEU A 477 13.51 20.75 2.67
C LEU A 477 12.92 20.83 4.08
N THR A 478 12.81 22.03 4.64
CA THR A 478 12.38 22.28 6.03
C THR A 478 11.20 23.25 6.09
N GLY A 479 10.58 23.37 7.27
CA GLY A 479 9.45 24.27 7.52
C GLY A 479 8.11 23.69 7.10
N SER A 480 7.14 24.56 6.75
CA SER A 480 5.82 24.13 6.25
C SER A 480 5.89 23.70 4.78
N LEU A 481 5.10 22.70 4.40
CA LEU A 481 4.93 22.34 2.99
C LEU A 481 4.39 23.56 2.22
N PRO A 482 5.06 24.06 1.17
CA PRO A 482 4.66 25.28 0.47
C PRO A 482 3.40 25.09 -0.39
N PHE A 483 2.69 26.20 -0.66
CA PHE A 483 1.51 26.23 -1.54
C PHE A 483 1.92 26.13 -3.01
N VAL A 484 2.48 25.03 -3.42
CA VAL A 484 3.06 24.81 -4.75
C VAL A 484 2.04 25.09 -5.87
N ARG A 485 0.75 24.81 -5.63
CA ARG A 485 -0.30 25.04 -6.62
C ARG A 485 -0.63 26.52 -6.85
N GLN A 486 -0.15 27.43 -6.00
CA GLN A 486 -0.24 28.86 -6.28
C GLN A 486 0.60 29.23 -7.53
N THR A 487 1.76 28.60 -7.69
CA THR A 487 2.64 28.78 -8.85
C THR A 487 2.29 27.81 -9.99
N TYR A 488 1.93 26.56 -9.66
CA TYR A 488 1.61 25.51 -10.63
C TYR A 488 0.15 25.04 -10.47
N PRO A 489 -0.85 25.77 -10.98
CA PRO A 489 -2.28 25.53 -10.68
C PRO A 489 -2.81 24.17 -11.18
N ASN A 490 -2.17 23.58 -12.20
CA ASN A 490 -2.55 22.29 -12.78
C ASN A 490 -1.86 21.09 -12.11
N LEU A 491 -1.06 21.32 -11.06
CA LEU A 491 -0.36 20.25 -10.35
C LEU A 491 -1.37 19.28 -9.70
N LYS A 492 -1.22 18.00 -9.97
CA LYS A 492 -2.04 16.90 -9.45
C LYS A 492 -1.29 15.98 -8.52
N THR A 493 0.01 15.78 -8.80
CA THR A 493 0.88 14.89 -8.02
C THR A 493 2.04 15.67 -7.47
N LEU A 494 2.20 15.61 -6.14
CA LEU A 494 3.34 16.14 -5.41
C LEU A 494 3.97 15.05 -4.57
N LEU A 495 5.23 14.70 -4.87
CA LEU A 495 6.03 13.81 -4.05
C LEU A 495 7.03 14.64 -3.26
N ALA A 496 6.90 14.68 -1.95
CA ALA A 496 7.71 15.44 -1.00
C ALA A 496 8.14 14.59 0.20
N GLY A 497 8.10 13.26 0.05
CA GLY A 497 8.58 12.30 1.04
C GLY A 497 10.07 12.40 1.30
N ASP A 498 10.53 11.83 2.42
CA ASP A 498 11.95 11.81 2.81
C ASP A 498 12.59 13.20 2.85
N ASN A 499 11.94 14.14 3.53
CA ASN A 499 12.39 15.51 3.76
C ASN A 499 12.35 15.86 5.26
N GLN A 500 12.40 17.14 5.61
CA GLN A 500 12.37 17.62 7.00
C GLN A 500 11.22 18.62 7.23
N TYR A 501 10.13 18.53 6.46
CA TYR A 501 8.95 19.36 6.67
C TYR A 501 8.34 19.10 8.05
N ASP A 502 8.00 20.14 8.81
CA ASP A 502 7.48 20.06 10.18
C ASP A 502 5.98 20.34 10.30
N SER A 503 5.40 20.94 9.28
CA SER A 503 3.99 21.32 9.26
C SER A 503 3.37 21.19 7.86
N LEU A 504 2.05 21.01 7.86
CA LEU A 504 1.23 20.86 6.67
C LEU A 504 -0.03 21.68 6.84
N GLU A 505 -0.36 22.53 5.87
CA GLU A 505 -1.57 23.31 5.86
C GLU A 505 -2.57 22.80 4.82
N PHE A 506 -3.87 23.04 5.03
CA PHE A 506 -4.94 22.55 4.14
C PHE A 506 -4.76 23.07 2.70
N GLU A 507 -4.41 24.35 2.58
CA GLU A 507 -4.23 25.04 1.30
C GLU A 507 -3.10 24.44 0.46
N ALA A 508 -2.07 23.90 1.11
CA ALA A 508 -0.96 23.22 0.43
C ALA A 508 -1.39 21.88 -0.20
N VAL A 509 -2.45 21.27 0.33
CA VAL A 509 -2.98 19.97 -0.13
C VAL A 509 -4.13 20.11 -1.12
N GLN A 510 -4.88 21.22 -1.00
CA GLN A 510 -6.09 21.44 -1.77
C GLN A 510 -5.86 21.35 -3.29
N GLY A 511 -6.66 20.50 -3.95
CA GLY A 511 -6.61 20.29 -5.41
C GLY A 511 -5.55 19.30 -5.90
N LEU A 512 -4.72 18.75 -5.02
CA LEU A 512 -3.87 17.60 -5.35
C LEU A 512 -4.70 16.31 -5.40
N GLN A 513 -4.31 15.39 -6.26
CA GLN A 513 -4.86 14.03 -6.33
C GLN A 513 -3.95 13.03 -5.60
N VAL A 514 -2.65 13.26 -5.64
CA VAL A 514 -1.63 12.46 -4.98
C VAL A 514 -0.70 13.38 -4.21
N LEU A 515 -0.57 13.12 -2.92
CA LEU A 515 0.41 13.77 -2.05
C LEU A 515 1.16 12.70 -1.26
N ASP A 516 2.47 12.71 -1.38
CA ASP A 516 3.37 11.95 -0.54
C ASP A 516 4.19 12.91 0.32
N VAL A 517 4.00 12.86 1.63
CA VAL A 517 4.80 13.56 2.65
C VAL A 517 5.30 12.56 3.71
N GLY A 518 5.44 11.29 3.34
CA GLY A 518 6.02 10.25 4.20
C GLY A 518 7.43 10.59 4.65
N ASN A 519 7.84 10.06 5.80
CA ASN A 519 9.18 10.23 6.36
C ASN A 519 9.61 11.72 6.47
N ASN A 520 8.76 12.54 7.07
CA ASN A 520 9.05 13.94 7.41
C ASN A 520 8.96 14.16 8.93
N ASN A 521 8.99 15.40 9.37
CA ASN A 521 8.88 15.79 10.78
C ASN A 521 7.51 16.39 11.13
N ILE A 522 6.49 16.16 10.29
CA ILE A 522 5.15 16.74 10.48
C ILE A 522 4.60 16.28 11.83
N ASN A 523 4.23 17.23 12.66
CA ASN A 523 3.79 17.00 14.03
C ASN A 523 2.27 16.95 14.21
N THR A 524 1.51 17.52 13.26
CA THR A 524 0.04 17.54 13.24
C THR A 524 -0.50 17.51 11.82
N LEU A 525 -1.65 16.87 11.64
CA LEU A 525 -2.40 16.89 10.38
C LEU A 525 -3.67 17.73 10.55
N PRO A 526 -3.90 18.77 9.73
CA PRO A 526 -5.10 19.60 9.81
C PRO A 526 -6.39 18.80 9.54
N PRO A 527 -7.40 18.82 10.42
CA PRO A 527 -8.65 18.12 10.23
C PRO A 527 -9.37 18.43 8.90
N LYS A 528 -9.24 19.66 8.39
CA LYS A 528 -9.81 20.11 7.11
C LYS A 528 -9.39 19.25 5.91
N ILE A 529 -8.21 18.63 5.95
CA ILE A 529 -7.76 17.72 4.88
C ILE A 529 -8.74 16.55 4.68
N GLY A 530 -9.44 16.13 5.73
CA GLY A 530 -10.48 15.10 5.66
C GLY A 530 -11.64 15.42 4.70
N LEU A 531 -11.85 16.69 4.35
CA LEU A 531 -12.85 17.12 3.35
C LEU A 531 -12.48 16.76 1.91
N LEU A 532 -11.22 16.43 1.65
CA LEU A 532 -10.71 16.11 0.31
C LEU A 532 -10.97 14.65 -0.10
N ARG A 533 -11.78 13.91 0.65
CA ARG A 533 -12.15 12.51 0.35
C ARG A 533 -13.03 12.40 -0.90
N ALA A 534 -12.87 11.32 -1.66
CA ALA A 534 -13.55 11.08 -2.94
C ALA A 534 -15.06 10.77 -2.81
N GLU A 535 -15.55 10.30 -1.66
CA GLU A 535 -16.93 9.85 -1.48
C GLU A 535 -17.75 10.79 -0.57
N GLY A 536 -18.90 11.23 -1.08
CA GLY A 536 -19.99 11.81 -0.29
C GLY A 536 -20.12 13.34 -0.26
N SER A 537 -19.24 14.08 -0.90
CA SER A 537 -19.41 15.53 -1.03
C SER A 537 -20.04 15.87 -2.38
N SER A 538 -21.34 16.13 -2.39
CA SER A 538 -22.04 16.72 -3.54
C SER A 538 -21.63 18.18 -3.80
N LYS A 539 -20.75 18.74 -2.99
CA LYS A 539 -20.22 20.10 -3.09
C LYS A 539 -18.73 20.03 -3.38
N ASN A 540 -18.33 20.51 -4.56
CA ASN A 540 -16.93 20.73 -4.93
C ASN A 540 -16.35 21.86 -4.07
N TRP A 541 -15.75 21.53 -2.94
CA TRP A 541 -15.02 22.49 -2.11
C TRP A 541 -13.78 22.98 -2.88
N GLY A 542 -13.91 24.19 -3.45
CA GLY A 542 -12.79 24.90 -4.07
C GLY A 542 -12.30 24.39 -5.43
N GLY A 543 -13.14 23.74 -6.26
CA GLY A 543 -12.83 23.43 -7.68
C GLY A 543 -11.73 22.40 -7.90
N GLY A 544 -11.35 21.61 -6.88
CA GLY A 544 -10.28 20.61 -6.94
C GLY A 544 -10.79 19.17 -7.01
N SER A 545 -10.01 18.30 -7.64
CA SER A 545 -10.23 16.85 -7.63
C SER A 545 -9.94 16.26 -6.24
N ALA A 546 -10.65 15.17 -5.88
CA ALA A 546 -10.45 14.46 -4.63
C ALA A 546 -9.01 13.94 -4.46
N LEU A 547 -8.51 13.96 -3.24
CA LEU A 547 -7.22 13.39 -2.87
C LEU A 547 -7.35 11.84 -2.85
N ARG A 548 -6.72 11.18 -3.81
CA ARG A 548 -6.81 9.73 -4.02
C ARG A 548 -5.73 8.95 -3.28
N ARG A 549 -4.56 9.58 -3.11
CA ARG A 549 -3.44 9.01 -2.36
C ARG A 549 -2.85 10.09 -1.46
N PHE A 550 -2.81 9.78 -0.18
CA PHE A 550 -2.23 10.61 0.86
C PHE A 550 -1.31 9.77 1.73
N GLU A 551 -0.01 9.81 1.41
CA GLU A 551 1.02 9.09 2.14
C GLU A 551 1.62 9.99 3.22
N VAL A 552 1.50 9.57 4.48
CA VAL A 552 1.93 10.33 5.66
C VAL A 552 2.71 9.49 6.67
N ALA A 553 2.99 8.24 6.34
CA ALA A 553 3.72 7.34 7.24
C ALA A 553 5.12 7.89 7.57
N GLY A 554 5.68 7.50 8.70
CA GLY A 554 7.04 7.92 9.09
C GLY A 554 7.17 9.35 9.61
N ASN A 555 6.06 10.05 9.89
CA ASN A 555 6.05 11.39 10.49
C ASN A 555 6.02 11.36 12.02
N THR A 556 6.19 12.52 12.66
CA THR A 556 6.31 12.65 14.13
C THR A 556 4.99 12.87 14.85
N PHE A 557 3.87 13.03 14.14
CA PHE A 557 2.56 13.20 14.76
C PHE A 557 2.14 11.97 15.58
N ARG A 558 1.45 12.21 16.69
CA ARG A 558 0.94 11.14 17.58
C ARG A 558 -0.43 10.62 17.17
N VAL A 559 -1.17 11.43 16.43
CA VAL A 559 -2.53 11.15 15.95
C VAL A 559 -2.67 11.66 14.51
N PRO A 560 -3.28 10.89 13.60
CA PRO A 560 -3.85 9.55 13.78
C PRO A 560 -2.80 8.52 14.22
N ARG A 561 -3.21 7.48 14.95
CA ARG A 561 -2.31 6.39 15.31
C ARG A 561 -1.84 5.65 14.05
N TRP A 562 -0.67 5.01 14.13
CA TRP A 562 -0.08 4.26 13.02
C TRP A 562 -1.03 3.22 12.40
N GLN A 563 -1.93 2.60 13.22
CA GLN A 563 -2.94 1.64 12.74
C GLN A 563 -3.96 2.29 11.79
N THR A 564 -4.28 3.56 11.97
CA THR A 564 -5.15 4.31 11.05
C THR A 564 -4.39 4.66 9.78
N VAL A 565 -3.13 5.09 9.91
CA VAL A 565 -2.26 5.39 8.76
C VAL A 565 -2.04 4.15 7.89
N ALA A 566 -1.80 2.99 8.51
CA ALA A 566 -1.61 1.72 7.82
C ALA A 566 -2.84 1.22 7.03
N LYS A 567 -4.05 1.69 7.37
CA LYS A 567 -5.27 1.39 6.61
C LYS A 567 -5.38 2.18 5.30
N GLY A 568 -4.47 3.13 5.07
CA GLY A 568 -4.38 3.92 3.84
C GLY A 568 -5.16 5.23 3.85
N THR A 569 -5.20 5.86 2.69
CA THR A 569 -5.68 7.23 2.49
C THR A 569 -7.09 7.47 3.03
N ASP A 570 -8.05 6.62 2.68
CA ASP A 570 -9.45 6.80 3.06
C ASP A 570 -9.65 6.80 4.57
N ALA A 571 -8.95 5.92 5.28
CA ALA A 571 -9.02 5.83 6.73
C ALA A 571 -8.42 7.07 7.43
N VAL A 572 -7.34 7.62 6.88
CA VAL A 572 -6.72 8.86 7.38
C VAL A 572 -7.65 10.05 7.16
N LEU A 573 -8.23 10.19 5.96
CA LEU A 573 -9.12 11.29 5.61
C LEU A 573 -10.43 11.24 6.41
N GLU A 574 -11.00 10.05 6.61
CA GLU A 574 -12.18 9.86 7.45
C GLU A 574 -11.89 10.22 8.90
N TRP A 575 -10.78 9.73 9.44
CA TRP A 575 -10.34 10.05 10.79
C TRP A 575 -10.14 11.56 11.01
N LEU A 576 -9.59 12.27 10.02
CA LEU A 576 -9.42 13.73 10.07
C LEU A 576 -10.77 14.45 10.03
N LYS A 577 -11.68 14.05 9.14
CA LYS A 577 -13.01 14.63 9.00
C LYS A 577 -13.81 14.54 10.29
N ASP A 578 -13.77 13.40 10.98
CA ASP A 578 -14.50 13.17 12.23
C ASP A 578 -14.03 14.07 13.39
N ARG A 579 -12.89 14.75 13.23
CA ARG A 579 -12.29 15.64 14.24
C ARG A 579 -12.36 17.11 13.89
N MET A 580 -13.10 17.44 12.84
CA MET A 580 -13.39 18.84 12.55
C MET A 580 -14.30 19.43 13.64
N PRO A 581 -14.00 20.65 14.13
CA PRO A 581 -14.90 21.36 15.02
C PRO A 581 -16.28 21.56 14.36
N PRO A 582 -17.40 21.33 15.08
CA PRO A 582 -18.75 21.51 14.53
C PRO A 582 -19.00 22.91 13.96
N ASP A 583 -18.40 23.93 14.57
CA ASP A 583 -18.54 25.33 14.16
C ASP A 583 -17.90 25.56 12.77
N GLU A 584 -16.75 24.97 12.51
CA GLU A 584 -16.08 25.05 11.20
C GLU A 584 -16.83 24.27 10.10
N LEU A 585 -17.50 23.17 10.46
CA LEU A 585 -18.33 22.39 9.55
C LEU A 585 -19.59 23.20 9.15
N HIS A 586 -20.22 23.89 10.09
CA HIS A 586 -21.38 24.75 9.84
C HIS A 586 -21.05 25.99 9.02
N GLU A 587 -19.93 26.67 9.27
CA GLU A 587 -19.48 27.80 8.46
C GLU A 587 -19.28 27.39 7.00
N LEU A 588 -18.67 26.24 6.78
CA LEU A 588 -18.45 25.72 5.44
C LEU A 588 -19.74 25.25 4.75
N GLU A 589 -20.77 24.83 5.48
CA GLU A 589 -22.08 24.49 4.93
C GLU A 589 -22.90 25.73 4.57
N SER A 590 -22.74 26.84 5.31
CA SER A 590 -23.46 28.10 5.09
C SER A 590 -22.91 28.92 3.92
N ASP A 591 -21.61 28.94 3.69
CA ASP A 591 -20.96 29.64 2.56
C ASP A 591 -21.29 28.99 1.18
N GLY A 592 -21.93 27.82 1.16
CA GLY A 592 -22.37 27.15 -0.06
C GLY A 592 -23.80 27.48 -0.51
N GLU A 593 -24.54 28.28 0.22
CA GLU A 593 -25.95 28.66 -0.10
C GLU A 593 -26.12 30.06 -0.72
N GLU A 594 -25.08 30.90 -0.75
CA GLU A 594 -25.14 32.19 -1.40
C GLU A 594 -24.41 32.16 -2.75
N ASP A 595 -25.05 31.71 -3.83
CA ASP A 595 -24.85 32.20 -5.20
C ASP A 595 -25.76 31.47 -6.21
N PHE A 596 -27.05 31.81 -6.24
CA PHE A 596 -27.88 31.83 -7.45
C PHE A 596 -28.81 33.05 -7.40
N PRO A 597 -28.51 34.15 -8.10
CA PRO A 597 -29.54 35.11 -8.45
C PRO A 597 -30.41 34.49 -9.55
N GLU A 598 -31.74 34.63 -9.36
CA GLU A 598 -32.82 34.27 -10.29
C GLU A 598 -32.64 34.85 -11.70
#